data_11be6cf30b564e195e84599080d4c801
#
_entry.id   11be6cf30b564e195e84599080d4c801
#
_cell.length_a   1.000
_cell.length_b   1.000
_cell.length_c   1.000
_cell.angle_alpha   90.00
_cell.angle_beta   90.00
_cell.angle_gamma   90.00
#
_symmetry.space_group_name_H-M   'P 1'
#
loop_
_entity.id
_entity.type
_entity.pdbx_description
1 polymer ?
#
loop_
_entity_poly.entity_id
_entity_poly.type
_entity_poly.pdbx_seq_one_letter_code
_entity_poly.pdbx_strand_id
1 'polypeptide(L)' 'GPHNIRANAIAPGLIRTDFAKALWENPETLKATTANASLRRIGEPEEIGGAAVFLASKAGSFMTGQTVVIDGGR' A
#
# COMPACT_ATOMS: atom_id res chain seq x y z
N GLY A 1 -20.55 -0.07 12.90
CA GLY A 1 -21.31 0.28 14.06
C GLY A 1 -22.65 0.95 13.70
N PRO A 2 -23.45 1.31 14.67
CA PRO A 2 -24.79 1.83 14.41
C PRO A 2 -24.81 3.18 13.70
N HIS A 3 -23.67 3.86 13.61
CA HIS A 3 -23.58 5.18 12.97
C HIS A 3 -22.92 5.13 11.58
N ASN A 4 -22.80 3.92 10.98
CA ASN A 4 -22.15 3.73 9.69
C ASN A 4 -20.70 4.22 9.66
N ILE A 5 -20.02 4.15 10.79
CA ILE A 5 -18.62 4.50 10.87
C ILE A 5 -17.79 3.25 10.57
N ARG A 6 -16.88 3.35 9.60
CA ARG A 6 -16.00 2.26 9.23
C ARG A 6 -14.55 2.68 9.47
N ALA A 7 -13.73 1.72 9.90
CA ALA A 7 -12.31 1.94 10.13
C ALA A 7 -11.54 0.78 9.53
N ASN A 8 -10.70 1.07 8.54
CA ASN A 8 -9.82 0.10 7.89
C ASN A 8 -8.40 0.66 7.86
N ALA A 9 -7.44 -0.21 7.66
CA ALA A 9 -6.03 0.17 7.58
C ALA A 9 -5.44 -0.33 6.27
N ILE A 10 -4.41 0.39 5.79
CA ILE A 10 -3.61 -0.04 4.64
C ILE A 10 -2.20 -0.29 5.15
N ALA A 11 -1.65 -1.47 4.84
CA ALA A 11 -0.27 -1.83 5.15
C ALA A 11 0.53 -1.87 3.84
N PRO A 12 1.19 -0.77 3.45
CA PRO A 12 1.95 -0.73 2.20
C PRO A 12 3.32 -1.38 2.33
N GLY A 13 3.86 -1.86 1.21
CA GLY A 13 5.27 -2.19 1.11
C GLY A 13 6.10 -0.95 0.81
N LEU A 14 7.22 -1.13 0.09
CA LEU A 14 8.04 0.00 -0.32
C LEU A 14 7.34 0.76 -1.44
N ILE A 15 7.09 2.05 -1.19
CA ILE A 15 6.40 2.93 -2.13
C ILE A 15 7.36 4.06 -2.53
N ARG A 16 7.32 4.44 -3.80
CA ARG A 16 8.16 5.50 -4.36
C ARG A 16 7.68 6.85 -3.87
N THR A 17 8.20 7.27 -2.72
CA THR A 17 7.93 8.57 -2.11
C THR A 17 9.25 9.28 -1.84
N ASP A 18 9.21 10.61 -1.70
CA ASP A 18 10.41 11.36 -1.35
C ASP A 18 10.97 10.94 0.01
N PHE A 19 10.09 10.59 0.94
CA PHE A 19 10.48 10.12 2.25
C PHE A 19 11.30 8.83 2.18
N ALA A 20 10.96 7.92 1.26
CA ALA A 20 11.64 6.64 1.10
C ALA A 20 12.76 6.68 0.06
N LYS A 21 13.13 7.88 -0.42
CA LYS A 21 14.05 8.07 -1.53
C LYS A 21 15.39 7.34 -1.37
N ALA A 22 15.94 7.31 -0.15
CA ALA A 22 17.20 6.62 0.11
C ALA A 22 17.12 5.11 -0.19
N LEU A 23 15.92 4.52 -0.15
CA LEU A 23 15.71 3.10 -0.40
C LEU A 23 15.50 2.77 -1.88
N TRP A 24 15.08 3.72 -2.70
CA TRP A 24 14.77 3.43 -4.12
C TRP A 24 15.64 4.20 -5.12
N GLU A 25 16.36 5.23 -4.69
CA GLU A 25 17.21 6.03 -5.58
C GLU A 25 18.45 5.24 -6.06
N ASN A 26 19.02 4.40 -5.19
CA ASN A 26 20.18 3.59 -5.53
C ASN A 26 19.71 2.25 -6.11
N PRO A 27 20.10 1.90 -7.36
CA PRO A 27 19.64 0.65 -7.99
C PRO A 27 19.98 -0.62 -7.19
N GLU A 28 21.12 -0.67 -6.54
CA GLU A 28 21.51 -1.86 -5.75
C GLU A 28 20.65 -1.99 -4.50
N THR A 29 20.42 -0.87 -3.81
CA THR A 29 19.56 -0.85 -2.63
C THR A 29 18.11 -1.19 -3.00
N LEU A 30 17.63 -0.65 -4.11
CA LEU A 30 16.28 -0.94 -4.60
C LEU A 30 16.12 -2.43 -4.92
N LYS A 31 17.08 -3.01 -5.61
CA LYS A 31 17.07 -4.42 -5.96
C LYS A 31 17.04 -5.30 -4.71
N ALA A 32 17.89 -4.99 -3.73
CA ALA A 32 17.91 -5.73 -2.47
C ALA A 32 16.59 -5.60 -1.71
N THR A 33 16.03 -4.39 -1.65
CA THR A 33 14.80 -4.11 -0.92
C THR A 33 13.59 -4.79 -1.54
N THR A 34 13.53 -4.89 -2.88
CA THR A 34 12.40 -5.49 -3.59
C THR A 34 12.58 -6.98 -3.87
N ALA A 35 13.72 -7.57 -3.52
CA ALA A 35 14.02 -8.98 -3.83
C ALA A 35 13.01 -9.96 -3.22
N ASN A 36 12.46 -9.63 -2.06
CA ASN A 36 11.50 -10.49 -1.35
C ASN A 36 10.04 -10.25 -1.76
N ALA A 37 9.77 -9.25 -2.59
CA ALA A 37 8.43 -9.01 -3.09
C ALA A 37 8.19 -9.87 -4.33
N SER A 38 7.04 -10.54 -4.40
CA SER A 38 6.72 -11.41 -5.55
C SER A 38 6.72 -10.64 -6.87
N LEU A 39 6.26 -9.38 -6.85
CA LEU A 39 6.25 -8.54 -8.03
C LEU A 39 7.61 -7.92 -8.35
N ARG A 40 8.56 -8.00 -7.42
CA ARG A 40 9.94 -7.54 -7.56
C ARG A 40 10.06 -6.11 -8.07
N ARG A 41 9.20 -5.24 -7.57
CA ARG A 41 9.23 -3.82 -7.90
C ARG A 41 8.76 -2.97 -6.73
N ILE A 42 9.11 -1.69 -6.80
CA ILE A 42 8.57 -0.68 -5.88
C ILE A 42 7.12 -0.36 -6.29
N GLY A 43 6.28 -0.04 -5.30
CA GLY A 43 4.94 0.44 -5.58
C GLY A 43 4.93 1.93 -5.87
N GLU A 44 3.93 2.40 -6.59
CA GLU A 44 3.73 3.82 -6.85
C GLU A 44 2.66 4.38 -5.90
N PRO A 45 2.74 5.69 -5.55
CA PRO A 45 1.76 6.28 -4.63
C PRO A 45 0.31 6.11 -5.07
N GLU A 46 0.03 6.14 -6.37
CA GLU A 46 -1.33 5.96 -6.91
C GLU A 46 -1.89 4.59 -6.58
N GLU A 47 -1.05 3.58 -6.39
CA GLU A 47 -1.49 2.23 -6.06
C GLU A 47 -2.03 2.17 -4.63
N ILE A 48 -1.48 3.00 -3.74
CA ILE A 48 -2.01 3.16 -2.38
C ILE A 48 -3.23 4.06 -2.38
N GLY A 49 -3.17 5.15 -3.15
CA GLY A 49 -4.30 6.07 -3.31
C GLY A 49 -5.56 5.39 -3.82
N GLY A 50 -5.41 4.49 -4.80
CA GLY A 50 -6.54 3.70 -5.32
C GLY A 50 -7.21 2.86 -4.24
N ALA A 51 -6.42 2.22 -3.38
CA ALA A 51 -6.95 1.44 -2.27
C ALA A 51 -7.68 2.32 -1.26
N ALA A 52 -7.14 3.51 -0.96
CA ALA A 52 -7.78 4.45 -0.04
C ALA A 52 -9.13 4.91 -0.58
N VAL A 53 -9.21 5.23 -1.88
CA VAL A 53 -10.46 5.61 -2.53
C VAL A 53 -11.46 4.45 -2.48
N PHE A 54 -11.02 3.24 -2.77
CA PHE A 54 -11.89 2.06 -2.70
C PHE A 54 -12.48 1.89 -1.30
N LEU A 55 -11.65 1.98 -0.28
CA LEU A 55 -12.10 1.79 1.10
C LEU A 55 -13.07 2.90 1.55
N ALA A 56 -12.89 4.12 1.05
CA ALA A 56 -13.74 5.25 1.39
C ALA A 56 -15.03 5.31 0.58
N SER A 57 -15.11 4.57 -0.51
CA SER A 57 -16.22 4.63 -1.46
C SER A 57 -17.33 3.65 -1.10
N LYS A 58 -18.44 3.72 -1.85
CA LYS A 58 -19.52 2.75 -1.72
C LYS A 58 -19.08 1.32 -2.02
N ALA A 59 -18.06 1.14 -2.88
CA ALA A 59 -17.52 -0.18 -3.20
C ALA A 59 -16.95 -0.87 -1.96
N GLY A 60 -16.42 -0.11 -0.99
CA GLY A 60 -15.93 -0.64 0.27
C GLY A 60 -16.93 -0.57 1.42
N SER A 61 -18.19 -0.30 1.15
CA SER A 61 -19.18 0.02 2.19
C SER A 61 -19.48 -1.13 3.16
N PHE A 62 -19.18 -2.36 2.78
CA PHE A 62 -19.38 -3.53 3.64
C PHE A 62 -18.09 -3.99 4.33
N MET A 63 -17.06 -3.15 4.33
CA MET A 63 -15.76 -3.47 4.94
C MET A 63 -15.50 -2.59 6.15
N THR A 64 -15.15 -3.22 7.27
CA THR A 64 -14.67 -2.52 8.46
C THR A 64 -13.75 -3.45 9.25
N GLY A 65 -12.82 -2.89 10.00
CA GLY A 65 -11.90 -3.65 10.82
C GLY A 65 -10.86 -4.45 10.02
N GLN A 66 -10.64 -4.12 8.75
CA GLN A 66 -9.74 -4.87 7.88
C GLN A 66 -8.41 -4.14 7.68
N THR A 67 -7.36 -4.91 7.47
CA THR A 67 -6.07 -4.40 7.01
C THR A 67 -5.83 -4.90 5.58
N VAL A 68 -5.71 -3.95 4.65
CA VAL A 68 -5.43 -4.27 3.25
C VAL A 68 -3.92 -4.17 3.03
N VAL A 69 -3.28 -5.29 2.70
CA VAL A 69 -1.84 -5.34 2.47
C VAL A 69 -1.55 -5.08 1.00
N ILE A 70 -0.71 -4.08 0.73
CA ILE A 70 -0.33 -3.70 -0.65
C ILE A 70 1.18 -3.58 -0.67
N ASP A 71 1.86 -4.71 -0.78
CA ASP A 71 3.31 -4.81 -0.63
C ASP A 71 3.99 -5.60 -1.76
N GLY A 72 3.29 -5.84 -2.85
CA GLY A 72 3.83 -6.59 -3.99
C GLY A 72 4.03 -8.07 -3.70
N GLY A 73 3.41 -8.61 -2.66
CA GLY A 73 3.50 -10.02 -2.31
C GLY A 73 4.71 -10.37 -1.45
N ARG A 74 5.13 -9.43 -0.64
CA ARG A 74 6.27 -9.62 0.26
C ARG A 74 6.00 -10.55 1.43
#